data_7eb5ce3a24a0202dc41702d0fcd0a690
#
_entry.id   7eb5ce3a24a0202dc41702d0fcd0a690
#
_cell.length_a   1.000
_cell.length_b   1.000
_cell.length_c   1.000
_cell.angle_alpha   90.00
_cell.angle_beta   90.00
_cell.angle_gamma   90.00
#
_symmetry.space_group_name_H-M   'P 1'
#
loop_
_entity.id
_entity.type
_entity.pdbx_description
1 polymer ?
#
loop_
_entity_poly.entity_id
_entity_poly.type
_entity_poly.pdbx_seq_one_letter_code
_entity_poly.pdbx_strand_id
1 'polypeptide(L)'
;TKGVELPAITWTHANYGFDAAVNYTVELGIKGTNFEPVAVIGSVNGNSLVIKGLDLQNAMDNIGAELGSRQEVEIRVKSKIVDYYDPVVSDVTSFFVTTYLPAEKEYNKVWIVGDYCGWNHGNAQFLYDIAGNNQFFEGWVMFNGKAQNGFKITYTDGWHGNDIGTNDTQVVGNKIKVEPGGNIGLFDGIIMYLKLDNRDQSNRTLERVRTISRIGIVGSATPNGWGAPDTEMIFNESTRMFEATVTLVDGEIKFRADDDWALSWGLFDASASKNPNQLTPNNGKNIEVSAGTYKVIFNLNKVDPTFEMIKQ
;
A
#
# COMPACT_ATOMS: atom_id res chain seq x y z
N THR A 1 -13.76 6.29 13.77
CA THR A 1 -13.76 4.82 13.92
C THR A 1 -14.90 4.21 13.12
N LYS A 2 -14.64 3.11 12.40
CA LYS A 2 -15.53 2.52 11.37
C LYS A 2 -16.97 2.24 11.85
N GLY A 3 -17.14 1.76 13.06
CA GLY A 3 -18.43 1.36 13.61
C GLY A 3 -19.15 2.42 14.44
N VAL A 4 -18.57 3.60 14.62
CA VAL A 4 -19.15 4.67 15.44
C VAL A 4 -20.18 5.44 14.63
N GLU A 5 -21.36 5.65 15.21
CA GLU A 5 -22.36 6.55 14.68
C GLU A 5 -21.86 7.98 14.75
N LEU A 6 -22.05 8.71 13.67
CA LEU A 6 -21.73 10.13 13.58
C LEU A 6 -22.92 10.98 14.07
N PRO A 7 -22.69 12.24 14.41
CA PRO A 7 -23.80 13.17 14.73
C PRO A 7 -24.86 13.16 13.63
N ALA A 8 -26.12 13.21 14.02
CA ALA A 8 -27.23 13.21 13.09
C ALA A 8 -27.17 14.44 12.17
N ILE A 9 -27.35 14.20 10.88
CA ILE A 9 -27.62 15.25 9.88
C ILE A 9 -29.12 15.53 9.95
N THR A 10 -29.51 16.77 10.18
CA THR A 10 -30.91 17.16 10.31
C THR A 10 -31.27 18.28 9.34
N TRP A 11 -32.54 18.32 8.92
CA TRP A 11 -33.06 19.35 8.01
C TRP A 11 -34.51 19.64 8.29
N THR A 12 -35.02 20.75 7.77
CA THR A 12 -36.43 21.09 7.83
C THR A 12 -37.22 20.36 6.75
N HIS A 13 -38.50 20.07 7.01
CA HIS A 13 -39.35 19.42 6.00
C HIS A 13 -39.48 20.30 4.75
N ALA A 14 -39.41 19.65 3.58
CA ALA A 14 -39.70 20.32 2.33
C ALA A 14 -41.18 20.65 2.23
N ASN A 15 -41.51 21.84 1.72
CA ASN A 15 -42.86 22.30 1.56
C ASN A 15 -43.23 22.25 0.06
N TYR A 16 -44.14 21.36 -0.29
CA TYR A 16 -44.70 21.24 -1.64
C TYR A 16 -46.06 21.93 -1.81
N GLY A 17 -46.52 22.65 -0.77
CA GLY A 17 -47.82 23.35 -0.77
C GLY A 17 -49.00 22.43 -0.38
N PHE A 18 -48.75 21.15 -0.11
CA PHE A 18 -49.73 20.17 0.35
C PHE A 18 -49.05 19.04 1.15
N ASP A 19 -49.82 18.31 1.94
CA ASP A 19 -49.32 17.18 2.71
C ASP A 19 -49.00 15.99 1.79
N ALA A 20 -47.77 15.52 1.82
CA ALA A 20 -47.29 14.36 1.06
C ALA A 20 -46.23 13.59 1.84
N ALA A 21 -46.15 12.31 1.54
CA ALA A 21 -45.00 11.50 1.98
C ALA A 21 -43.74 11.88 1.17
N VAL A 22 -42.73 12.39 1.84
CA VAL A 22 -41.51 12.90 1.23
C VAL A 22 -40.36 11.94 1.53
N ASN A 23 -39.64 11.53 0.51
CA ASN A 23 -38.37 10.84 0.65
C ASN A 23 -37.22 11.85 0.53
N TYR A 24 -36.26 11.77 1.45
CA TYR A 24 -35.09 12.65 1.47
C TYR A 24 -33.84 11.84 1.19
N THR A 25 -33.02 12.32 0.27
CA THR A 25 -31.71 11.75 -0.09
C THR A 25 -30.63 12.74 0.29
N VAL A 26 -29.67 12.30 1.08
CA VAL A 26 -28.50 13.11 1.45
C VAL A 26 -27.36 12.82 0.51
N GLU A 27 -26.89 13.83 -0.19
CA GLU A 27 -25.80 13.79 -1.18
C GLU A 27 -24.54 14.43 -0.62
N LEU A 28 -23.38 13.82 -0.96
CA LEU A 28 -22.03 14.24 -0.61
C LEU A 28 -21.22 14.52 -1.88
N GLY A 29 -20.47 15.60 -1.90
CA GLY A 29 -19.49 15.93 -2.93
C GLY A 29 -18.23 16.55 -2.34
N ILE A 30 -17.13 16.57 -3.09
CA ILE A 30 -15.95 17.36 -2.72
C ILE A 30 -16.27 18.84 -2.94
N LYS A 31 -15.87 19.71 -2.01
CA LYS A 31 -16.11 21.14 -2.13
C LYS A 31 -15.59 21.72 -3.44
N GLY A 32 -16.45 22.48 -4.10
CA GLY A 32 -16.11 23.16 -5.37
C GLY A 32 -16.25 22.31 -6.62
N THR A 33 -16.66 21.03 -6.49
CA THR A 33 -16.91 20.15 -7.66
C THR A 33 -18.36 20.22 -8.16
N ASN A 34 -19.21 21.00 -7.49
CA ASN A 34 -20.64 21.08 -7.79
C ASN A 34 -21.35 19.71 -7.75
N PHE A 35 -20.93 18.83 -6.83
CA PHE A 35 -21.40 17.45 -6.68
C PHE A 35 -21.16 16.56 -7.92
N GLU A 36 -20.05 16.76 -8.61
CA GLU A 36 -19.59 15.91 -9.70
C GLU A 36 -18.15 15.45 -9.44
N PRO A 37 -17.93 14.18 -9.03
CA PRO A 37 -18.92 13.13 -8.76
C PRO A 37 -19.70 13.34 -7.46
N VAL A 38 -20.86 12.68 -7.34
CA VAL A 38 -21.73 12.71 -6.17
C VAL A 38 -21.87 11.32 -5.54
N ALA A 39 -21.84 11.25 -4.19
CA ALA A 39 -22.21 10.04 -3.46
C ALA A 39 -23.51 10.26 -2.67
N VAL A 40 -24.37 9.26 -2.66
CA VAL A 40 -25.54 9.20 -1.77
C VAL A 40 -25.10 8.55 -0.47
N ILE A 41 -25.23 9.28 0.66
CA ILE A 41 -24.85 8.76 1.98
C ILE A 41 -26.05 8.19 2.77
N GLY A 42 -27.25 8.39 2.30
CA GLY A 42 -28.46 7.76 2.83
C GLY A 42 -29.75 8.36 2.28
N SER A 43 -30.85 7.62 2.44
CA SER A 43 -32.21 8.05 2.09
C SER A 43 -33.17 7.65 3.18
N VAL A 44 -34.04 8.59 3.59
CA VAL A 44 -35.01 8.39 4.67
C VAL A 44 -36.31 9.16 4.38
N ASN A 45 -37.42 8.77 5.02
CA ASN A 45 -38.69 9.49 4.95
C ASN A 45 -38.86 10.55 6.07
N GLY A 46 -37.90 10.59 6.99
CA GLY A 46 -37.87 11.57 8.08
C GLY A 46 -36.96 12.77 7.78
N ASN A 47 -36.75 13.61 8.74
CA ASN A 47 -35.93 14.81 8.64
C ASN A 47 -34.58 14.69 9.38
N SER A 48 -34.12 13.46 9.57
CA SER A 48 -32.85 13.15 10.25
C SER A 48 -32.23 11.87 9.68
N LEU A 49 -30.92 11.89 9.49
CA LEU A 49 -30.12 10.75 9.06
C LEU A 49 -28.92 10.57 10.00
N VAL A 50 -28.77 9.38 10.55
CA VAL A 50 -27.58 8.94 11.28
C VAL A 50 -26.82 7.95 10.40
N ILE A 51 -25.52 8.16 10.21
CA ILE A 51 -24.63 7.28 9.44
C ILE A 51 -23.46 6.86 10.31
N LYS A 52 -22.80 5.77 9.94
CA LYS A 52 -21.56 5.33 10.59
C LYS A 52 -20.33 5.92 9.87
N GLY A 53 -19.22 6.01 10.60
CA GLY A 53 -17.95 6.45 10.02
C GLY A 53 -17.53 5.65 8.78
N LEU A 54 -17.89 4.35 8.70
CA LEU A 54 -17.64 3.52 7.52
C LEU A 54 -18.49 3.95 6.31
N ASP A 55 -19.75 4.32 6.52
CA ASP A 55 -20.64 4.76 5.45
C ASP A 55 -20.12 6.06 4.82
N LEU A 56 -19.68 7.00 5.67
CA LEU A 56 -19.03 8.23 5.20
C LEU A 56 -17.73 7.95 4.45
N GLN A 57 -16.87 7.04 4.96
CA GLN A 57 -15.64 6.63 4.27
C GLN A 57 -15.93 6.05 2.89
N ASN A 58 -16.90 5.13 2.78
CA ASN A 58 -17.29 4.54 1.50
C ASN A 58 -17.83 5.59 0.52
N ALA A 59 -18.59 6.57 1.03
CA ALA A 59 -19.07 7.68 0.20
C ALA A 59 -17.91 8.56 -0.31
N MET A 60 -16.91 8.83 0.53
CA MET A 60 -15.70 9.55 0.14
C MET A 60 -14.90 8.79 -0.92
N ASP A 61 -14.73 7.47 -0.76
CA ASP A 61 -14.07 6.60 -1.74
C ASP A 61 -14.80 6.65 -3.10
N ASN A 62 -16.13 6.65 -3.09
CA ASN A 62 -16.96 6.67 -4.32
C ASN A 62 -16.86 7.98 -5.11
N ILE A 63 -16.54 9.10 -4.45
CA ILE A 63 -16.33 10.39 -5.11
C ILE A 63 -14.85 10.68 -5.40
N GLY A 64 -13.97 9.67 -5.24
CA GLY A 64 -12.55 9.81 -5.56
C GLY A 64 -11.76 10.66 -4.57
N ALA A 65 -12.21 10.75 -3.31
CA ALA A 65 -11.51 11.48 -2.28
C ALA A 65 -10.14 10.85 -1.97
N GLU A 66 -9.13 11.67 -1.73
CA GLU A 66 -7.80 11.23 -1.37
C GLU A 66 -7.79 10.57 0.02
N LEU A 67 -7.35 9.30 0.08
CA LEU A 67 -7.30 8.54 1.32
C LEU A 67 -6.21 9.07 2.26
N GLY A 68 -6.51 9.07 3.57
CA GLY A 68 -5.60 9.55 4.61
C GLY A 68 -5.45 11.05 4.69
N SER A 69 -6.10 11.82 3.81
CA SER A 69 -6.03 13.28 3.78
C SER A 69 -7.26 13.93 4.44
N ARG A 70 -7.10 15.20 4.87
CA ARG A 70 -8.19 16.04 5.36
C ARG A 70 -8.72 16.88 4.21
N GLN A 71 -9.97 16.61 3.81
CA GLN A 71 -10.61 17.30 2.69
C GLN A 71 -11.88 18.04 3.15
N GLU A 72 -12.19 19.15 2.50
CA GLU A 72 -13.44 19.85 2.68
C GLU A 72 -14.49 19.31 1.72
N VAL A 73 -15.62 18.89 2.26
CA VAL A 73 -16.74 18.31 1.54
C VAL A 73 -17.98 19.12 1.72
N GLU A 74 -18.93 18.92 0.84
CA GLU A 74 -20.23 19.57 0.83
C GLU A 74 -21.34 18.52 0.89
N ILE A 75 -22.39 18.80 1.65
CA ILE A 75 -23.63 18.02 1.65
C ILE A 75 -24.81 18.87 1.25
N ARG A 76 -25.78 18.24 0.61
CA ARG A 76 -27.12 18.77 0.36
C ARG A 76 -28.16 17.68 0.54
N VAL A 77 -29.40 18.09 0.80
CA VAL A 77 -30.53 17.18 0.93
C VAL A 77 -31.47 17.42 -0.25
N LYS A 78 -31.79 16.35 -0.98
CA LYS A 78 -32.81 16.36 -2.04
C LYS A 78 -34.05 15.68 -1.54
N SER A 79 -35.19 16.37 -1.61
CA SER A 79 -36.50 15.81 -1.29
C SER A 79 -37.23 15.41 -2.56
N LYS A 80 -38.00 14.32 -2.51
CA LYS A 80 -38.81 13.84 -3.62
C LYS A 80 -40.12 13.23 -3.12
N ILE A 81 -41.21 13.53 -3.82
CA ILE A 81 -42.53 12.96 -3.51
C ILE A 81 -42.82 11.79 -4.48
N VAL A 82 -42.79 12.07 -5.80
CA VAL A 82 -42.99 11.12 -6.91
C VAL A 82 -42.18 11.58 -8.13
N ASP A 83 -42.09 10.74 -9.14
CA ASP A 83 -41.15 10.95 -10.26
C ASP A 83 -41.44 12.16 -11.15
N TYR A 84 -42.65 12.63 -11.21
CA TYR A 84 -43.04 13.77 -12.08
C TYR A 84 -43.01 15.14 -11.39
N TYR A 85 -42.62 15.21 -10.11
CA TYR A 85 -42.33 16.47 -9.43
C TYR A 85 -40.82 16.68 -9.33
N ASP A 86 -40.37 17.89 -9.61
CA ASP A 86 -38.99 18.26 -9.42
C ASP A 86 -38.59 18.19 -7.93
N PRO A 87 -37.41 17.65 -7.62
CA PRO A 87 -36.93 17.60 -6.26
C PRO A 87 -36.65 19.01 -5.72
N VAL A 88 -37.00 19.24 -4.47
CA VAL A 88 -36.53 20.44 -3.73
C VAL A 88 -35.18 20.12 -3.13
N VAL A 89 -34.20 21.01 -3.32
CA VAL A 89 -32.83 20.87 -2.85
C VAL A 89 -32.57 21.88 -1.75
N SER A 90 -31.93 21.46 -0.66
CA SER A 90 -31.53 22.32 0.44
C SER A 90 -30.37 23.25 0.05
N ASP A 91 -30.07 24.22 0.92
CA ASP A 91 -28.78 24.87 0.93
C ASP A 91 -27.67 23.87 1.15
N VAL A 92 -26.45 24.22 0.70
CA VAL A 92 -25.25 23.40 0.82
C VAL A 92 -24.56 23.72 2.15
N THR A 93 -24.12 22.68 2.85
CA THR A 93 -23.33 22.82 4.08
C THR A 93 -21.97 22.14 3.88
N SER A 94 -20.89 22.84 4.25
CA SER A 94 -19.52 22.30 4.15
C SER A 94 -18.99 21.88 5.50
N PHE A 95 -18.17 20.82 5.53
CA PHE A 95 -17.40 20.40 6.68
C PHE A 95 -16.13 19.64 6.26
N PHE A 96 -15.22 19.45 7.20
CA PHE A 96 -13.99 18.71 6.91
C PHE A 96 -14.13 17.24 7.32
N VAL A 97 -13.68 16.36 6.43
CA VAL A 97 -13.54 14.93 6.67
C VAL A 97 -12.07 14.55 6.53
N THR A 98 -11.58 13.78 7.49
CA THR A 98 -10.29 13.08 7.33
C THR A 98 -10.62 11.61 7.10
N THR A 99 -10.33 11.13 5.90
CA THR A 99 -10.45 9.72 5.57
C THR A 99 -9.35 8.93 6.27
N TYR A 100 -9.55 7.63 6.47
CA TYR A 100 -8.50 6.79 7.04
C TYR A 100 -7.93 5.86 5.95
N LEU A 101 -6.65 5.58 6.07
CA LEU A 101 -6.06 4.47 5.33
C LEU A 101 -6.54 3.16 5.94
N PRO A 102 -6.89 2.14 5.14
CA PRO A 102 -7.16 0.82 5.66
C PRO A 102 -5.97 0.34 6.48
N ALA A 103 -6.23 -0.33 7.61
CA ALA A 103 -5.16 -0.99 8.34
C ALA A 103 -4.46 -1.97 7.39
N GLU A 104 -3.13 -1.90 7.32
CA GLU A 104 -2.35 -2.88 6.59
C GLU A 104 -2.68 -4.28 7.11
N LYS A 105 -2.80 -5.25 6.20
CA LYS A 105 -2.98 -6.64 6.59
C LYS A 105 -1.72 -7.09 7.31
N GLU A 106 -1.87 -7.56 8.54
CA GLU A 106 -0.77 -8.17 9.26
C GLU A 106 -0.59 -9.61 8.80
N TYR A 107 0.66 -9.97 8.56
CA TYR A 107 1.06 -11.32 8.18
C TYR A 107 1.95 -11.92 9.26
N ASN A 108 1.80 -13.22 9.51
CA ASN A 108 2.83 -13.95 10.22
C ASN A 108 4.16 -13.82 9.48
N LYS A 109 5.25 -13.74 10.21
CA LYS A 109 6.56 -13.49 9.62
C LYS A 109 7.67 -14.22 10.37
N VAL A 110 8.78 -14.36 9.68
CA VAL A 110 10.07 -14.75 10.25
C VAL A 110 11.07 -13.64 10.02
N TRP A 111 12.01 -13.49 10.96
CA TRP A 111 13.08 -12.49 10.92
C TRP A 111 14.29 -13.06 10.19
N ILE A 112 14.85 -12.30 9.30
CA ILE A 112 16.14 -12.55 8.67
C ILE A 112 17.16 -11.69 9.41
N VAL A 113 17.94 -12.31 10.29
CA VAL A 113 18.85 -11.58 11.19
C VAL A 113 20.30 -11.95 10.85
N GLY A 114 21.12 -10.98 10.53
CA GLY A 114 22.48 -11.25 10.11
C GLY A 114 23.41 -10.04 10.14
N ASP A 115 24.52 -10.21 9.49
CA ASP A 115 25.59 -9.20 9.45
C ASP A 115 25.09 -7.85 8.93
N TYR A 116 24.26 -7.86 7.89
CA TYR A 116 23.71 -6.65 7.28
C TYR A 116 22.91 -5.76 8.26
N CYS A 117 22.37 -6.31 9.32
CA CYS A 117 21.60 -5.60 10.36
C CYS A 117 22.30 -5.57 11.72
N GLY A 118 23.60 -5.93 11.78
CA GLY A 118 24.38 -6.00 13.00
C GLY A 118 23.86 -7.04 13.99
N TRP A 119 23.24 -8.13 13.49
CA TRP A 119 22.64 -9.21 14.29
C TRP A 119 21.54 -8.74 15.25
N ASN A 120 20.93 -7.59 14.97
CA ASN A 120 19.90 -6.95 15.79
C ASN A 120 18.51 -7.14 15.16
N HIS A 121 17.60 -7.81 15.89
CA HIS A 121 16.21 -8.06 15.46
C HIS A 121 15.44 -6.77 15.19
N GLY A 122 15.70 -5.68 15.92
CA GLY A 122 15.08 -4.37 15.68
C GLY A 122 15.41 -3.77 14.32
N ASN A 123 16.49 -4.26 13.69
CA ASN A 123 16.94 -3.86 12.36
C ASN A 123 16.76 -4.94 11.30
N ALA A 124 16.14 -6.07 11.62
CA ALA A 124 15.98 -7.19 10.72
C ALA A 124 14.89 -6.93 9.68
N GLN A 125 15.00 -7.62 8.56
CA GLN A 125 13.96 -7.71 7.54
C GLN A 125 13.22 -9.05 7.68
N PHE A 126 12.14 -9.21 6.91
CA PHE A 126 11.18 -10.28 7.16
C PHE A 126 10.91 -11.09 5.89
N LEU A 127 10.59 -12.37 6.07
CA LEU A 127 9.78 -13.14 5.13
C LEU A 127 8.39 -13.31 5.73
N TYR A 128 7.37 -13.22 4.91
CA TYR A 128 5.98 -13.18 5.31
C TYR A 128 5.22 -14.43 4.89
N ASP A 129 4.34 -14.93 5.74
CA ASP A 129 3.35 -15.96 5.41
C ASP A 129 2.17 -15.35 4.68
N ILE A 130 2.28 -15.22 3.37
CA ILE A 130 1.26 -14.59 2.52
C ILE A 130 -0.03 -15.41 2.50
N ALA A 131 0.08 -16.73 2.56
CA ALA A 131 -1.05 -17.66 2.54
C ALA A 131 -1.77 -17.80 3.90
N GLY A 132 -1.14 -17.39 5.00
CA GLY A 132 -1.71 -17.46 6.36
C GLY A 132 -1.77 -18.87 6.96
N ASN A 133 -0.91 -19.81 6.52
CA ASN A 133 -0.92 -21.19 6.96
C ASN A 133 0.43 -21.66 7.54
N ASN A 134 1.41 -20.77 7.67
CA ASN A 134 2.77 -21.00 8.18
C ASN A 134 3.57 -22.07 7.39
N GLN A 135 3.19 -22.34 6.17
CA GLN A 135 3.88 -23.34 5.32
C GLN A 135 5.00 -22.71 4.49
N PHE A 136 4.81 -21.48 4.02
CA PHE A 136 5.79 -20.74 3.25
C PHE A 136 5.92 -19.33 3.78
N PHE A 137 7.17 -18.88 3.92
CA PHE A 137 7.47 -17.47 4.22
C PHE A 137 8.33 -16.93 3.10
N GLU A 138 7.93 -15.81 2.51
CA GLU A 138 8.62 -15.25 1.36
C GLU A 138 8.68 -13.73 1.38
N GLY A 139 9.67 -13.14 0.73
CA GLY A 139 9.84 -11.70 0.67
C GLY A 139 11.19 -11.25 0.14
N TRP A 140 11.29 -9.96 -0.12
CA TRP A 140 12.52 -9.31 -0.52
C TRP A 140 13.38 -8.97 0.70
N VAL A 141 14.67 -9.26 0.60
CA VAL A 141 15.68 -8.93 1.62
C VAL A 141 16.82 -8.18 0.95
N MET A 142 17.13 -6.99 1.46
CA MET A 142 18.20 -6.13 0.98
C MET A 142 19.43 -6.32 1.86
N PHE A 143 20.43 -7.02 1.35
CA PHE A 143 21.69 -7.29 2.05
C PHE A 143 22.73 -6.19 1.84
N ASN A 144 22.60 -5.41 0.77
CA ASN A 144 23.50 -4.28 0.43
C ASN A 144 25.00 -4.60 0.52
N GLY A 145 25.38 -5.79 0.06
CA GLY A 145 26.75 -6.28 0.10
C GLY A 145 27.30 -6.60 1.51
N LYS A 146 26.45 -6.56 2.55
CA LYS A 146 26.83 -6.78 3.95
C LYS A 146 26.40 -8.14 4.50
N ALA A 147 26.39 -9.17 3.68
CA ALA A 147 26.05 -10.53 4.15
C ALA A 147 27.31 -11.46 4.23
N GLN A 148 28.49 -10.89 4.44
CA GLN A 148 29.75 -11.66 4.42
C GLN A 148 29.82 -12.74 5.49
N ASN A 149 29.27 -12.47 6.70
CA ASN A 149 29.18 -13.44 7.78
C ASN A 149 27.82 -14.17 7.82
N GLY A 150 26.97 -13.93 6.80
CA GLY A 150 25.69 -14.57 6.62
C GLY A 150 24.56 -14.05 7.52
N PHE A 151 23.52 -14.83 7.61
CA PHE A 151 22.33 -14.54 8.40
C PHE A 151 21.73 -15.82 8.99
N LYS A 152 20.79 -15.67 9.89
CA LYS A 152 19.92 -16.72 10.41
C LYS A 152 18.46 -16.31 10.27
N ILE A 153 17.58 -17.30 10.42
CA ILE A 153 16.12 -17.10 10.44
C ILE A 153 15.63 -17.36 11.85
N THR A 154 14.83 -16.42 12.41
CA THR A 154 14.19 -16.63 13.71
C THR A 154 12.67 -16.48 13.59
N TYR A 155 11.92 -17.22 14.40
CA TYR A 155 10.46 -17.20 14.43
C TYR A 155 9.90 -16.16 15.40
N THR A 156 10.77 -15.48 16.13
CA THR A 156 10.46 -14.45 17.10
C THR A 156 11.45 -13.29 16.99
N ASP A 157 11.16 -12.19 17.64
CA ASP A 157 11.94 -10.95 17.68
C ASP A 157 13.19 -11.01 18.57
N GLY A 158 13.71 -12.22 18.82
CA GLY A 158 14.88 -12.42 19.68
C GLY A 158 15.52 -13.80 19.50
N TRP A 159 16.70 -13.97 20.14
CA TRP A 159 17.46 -15.21 20.20
C TRP A 159 16.92 -16.12 21.31
N HIS A 160 15.85 -16.87 21.03
CA HIS A 160 15.19 -17.73 22.00
C HIS A 160 15.51 -19.25 21.81
N GLY A 161 16.60 -19.55 21.09
CA GLY A 161 17.04 -20.92 20.83
C GLY A 161 16.25 -21.67 19.75
N ASN A 162 15.41 -20.97 19.01
CA ASN A 162 14.64 -21.49 17.89
C ASN A 162 15.11 -20.93 16.53
N ASP A 163 16.33 -20.41 16.49
CA ASP A 163 16.96 -19.93 15.29
C ASP A 163 17.39 -21.08 14.38
N ILE A 164 17.22 -20.90 13.09
CA ILE A 164 17.66 -21.80 12.06
C ILE A 164 18.69 -21.14 11.14
N GLY A 165 19.68 -21.90 10.80
CA GLY A 165 20.74 -21.54 9.87
C GLY A 165 20.98 -22.70 8.91
N THR A 166 22.23 -23.10 8.70
CA THR A 166 22.55 -24.24 7.84
C THR A 166 23.82 -24.95 8.32
N ASN A 167 23.88 -26.25 8.05
CA ASN A 167 25.12 -27.05 8.10
C ASN A 167 25.59 -27.45 6.68
N ASP A 168 24.85 -27.05 5.65
CA ASP A 168 25.25 -27.27 4.26
C ASP A 168 26.46 -26.42 3.91
N THR A 169 27.33 -27.00 3.07
CA THR A 169 28.50 -26.31 2.53
C THR A 169 28.31 -25.85 1.09
N GLN A 170 27.19 -26.18 0.47
CA GLN A 170 26.89 -25.87 -0.93
C GLN A 170 25.40 -25.57 -1.12
N VAL A 171 25.11 -24.70 -2.07
CA VAL A 171 23.78 -24.48 -2.60
C VAL A 171 23.52 -25.46 -3.73
N VAL A 172 22.43 -26.19 -3.67
CA VAL A 172 22.00 -27.09 -4.75
C VAL A 172 20.99 -26.37 -5.64
N GLY A 173 21.40 -25.95 -6.81
CA GLY A 173 20.64 -25.07 -7.66
C GLY A 173 20.52 -23.70 -7.03
N ASN A 174 19.31 -23.34 -6.57
CA ASN A 174 19.02 -22.09 -5.86
C ASN A 174 18.51 -22.32 -4.43
N LYS A 175 18.67 -23.56 -3.88
CA LYS A 175 18.15 -23.98 -2.56
C LYS A 175 19.25 -24.45 -1.64
N ILE A 176 19.00 -24.27 -0.35
CA ILE A 176 19.82 -24.76 0.74
C ILE A 176 18.91 -25.37 1.82
N LYS A 177 19.32 -26.46 2.44
CA LYS A 177 18.66 -26.99 3.62
C LYS A 177 18.90 -26.06 4.79
N VAL A 178 17.85 -25.78 5.59
CA VAL A 178 17.95 -24.95 6.79
C VAL A 178 17.46 -25.71 8.02
N GLU A 179 18.29 -25.65 9.07
CA GLU A 179 18.12 -26.38 10.31
C GLU A 179 18.87 -25.66 11.42
N PRO A 180 18.77 -26.06 12.70
CA PRO A 180 19.67 -25.54 13.73
C PRO A 180 21.14 -25.77 13.32
N GLY A 181 21.89 -24.68 13.09
CA GLY A 181 23.24 -24.79 12.53
C GLY A 181 23.94 -23.45 12.43
N GLY A 182 24.96 -23.38 11.59
CA GLY A 182 25.75 -22.19 11.29
C GLY A 182 24.97 -21.11 10.57
N ASN A 183 25.65 -20.03 10.20
CA ASN A 183 25.03 -18.94 9.45
C ASN A 183 24.80 -19.33 7.98
N ILE A 184 23.74 -18.80 7.39
CA ILE A 184 23.44 -18.93 5.97
C ILE A 184 24.26 -17.87 5.22
N GLY A 185 25.42 -18.25 4.69
CA GLY A 185 26.34 -17.36 3.98
C GLY A 185 26.57 -17.74 2.52
N LEU A 186 25.83 -18.73 2.03
CA LEU A 186 26.08 -19.32 0.71
C LEU A 186 25.32 -18.64 -0.45
N PHE A 187 24.42 -17.72 -0.15
CA PHE A 187 23.74 -16.94 -1.18
C PHE A 187 24.51 -15.66 -1.50
N ASP A 188 24.70 -15.44 -2.77
CA ASP A 188 25.35 -14.26 -3.32
C ASP A 188 24.32 -13.34 -3.95
N GLY A 189 24.32 -12.08 -3.58
CA GLY A 189 23.41 -11.07 -4.11
C GLY A 189 23.19 -9.88 -3.16
N ILE A 190 22.79 -8.75 -3.75
CA ILE A 190 22.56 -7.50 -3.02
C ILE A 190 21.11 -7.43 -2.53
N ILE A 191 20.16 -7.76 -3.40
CA ILE A 191 18.72 -7.76 -3.13
C ILE A 191 18.18 -9.10 -3.58
N MET A 192 17.60 -9.87 -2.66
CA MET A 192 17.15 -11.23 -2.97
C MET A 192 15.68 -11.43 -2.58
N TYR A 193 14.92 -12.08 -3.45
CA TYR A 193 13.63 -12.65 -3.08
C TYR A 193 13.87 -14.06 -2.57
N LEU A 194 13.60 -14.26 -1.29
CA LEU A 194 13.81 -15.53 -0.60
C LEU A 194 12.46 -16.19 -0.29
N LYS A 195 12.47 -17.52 -0.31
CA LYS A 195 11.32 -18.35 0.06
C LYS A 195 11.73 -19.48 0.98
N LEU A 196 11.22 -19.46 2.21
CA LEU A 196 11.39 -20.55 3.17
C LEU A 196 10.24 -21.55 3.01
N ASP A 197 10.55 -22.78 2.70
CA ASP A 197 9.61 -23.92 2.79
C ASP A 197 9.67 -24.50 4.21
N ASN A 198 8.60 -24.27 4.98
CA ASN A 198 8.48 -24.65 6.38
C ASN A 198 7.48 -25.79 6.61
N ARG A 199 7.01 -26.45 5.56
CA ARG A 199 6.00 -27.52 5.62
C ARG A 199 6.48 -28.73 6.43
N ASP A 200 7.74 -29.09 6.26
CA ASP A 200 8.39 -30.17 7.03
C ASP A 200 9.52 -29.57 7.86
N GLN A 201 9.30 -29.51 9.17
CA GLN A 201 10.26 -28.91 10.10
C GLN A 201 11.60 -29.70 10.20
N SER A 202 11.61 -30.94 9.81
CA SER A 202 12.83 -31.76 9.75
C SER A 202 13.60 -31.61 8.44
N ASN A 203 12.96 -31.02 7.42
CA ASN A 203 13.53 -30.88 6.07
C ASN A 203 13.18 -29.53 5.43
N ARG A 204 13.35 -28.43 6.19
CA ARG A 204 13.15 -27.08 5.67
C ARG A 204 14.17 -26.77 4.59
N THR A 205 13.74 -25.96 3.61
CA THR A 205 14.64 -25.40 2.61
C THR A 205 14.43 -23.91 2.45
N LEU A 206 15.51 -23.17 2.24
CA LEU A 206 15.47 -21.77 1.82
C LEU A 206 15.86 -21.68 0.36
N GLU A 207 15.03 -21.06 -0.44
CA GLU A 207 15.23 -20.85 -1.87
C GLU A 207 15.52 -19.38 -2.15
N ARG A 208 16.57 -19.11 -2.95
CA ARG A 208 16.80 -17.83 -3.59
C ARG A 208 16.04 -17.83 -4.92
N VAL A 209 14.81 -17.32 -4.91
CA VAL A 209 13.93 -17.31 -6.09
C VAL A 209 14.41 -16.32 -7.14
N ARG A 210 14.90 -15.15 -6.69
CA ARG A 210 15.37 -14.09 -7.58
C ARG A 210 16.45 -13.25 -6.89
N THR A 211 17.37 -12.73 -7.69
CA THR A 211 18.34 -11.71 -7.29
C THR A 211 18.21 -10.52 -8.23
N ILE A 212 18.28 -9.30 -7.69
CA ILE A 212 18.41 -8.06 -8.43
C ILE A 212 19.51 -7.21 -7.81
N SER A 213 20.09 -6.30 -8.58
CA SER A 213 21.23 -5.51 -8.17
C SER A 213 20.86 -4.06 -7.83
N ARG A 214 19.83 -3.52 -8.46
CA ARG A 214 19.41 -2.13 -8.31
C ARG A 214 17.92 -1.93 -8.56
N ILE A 215 17.41 -0.81 -8.08
CA ILE A 215 16.06 -0.30 -8.38
C ILE A 215 16.22 1.07 -9.02
N GLY A 216 15.41 1.36 -10.02
CA GLY A 216 15.37 2.67 -10.67
C GLY A 216 13.96 3.16 -10.96
N ILE A 217 13.86 4.45 -11.24
CA ILE A 217 12.64 5.12 -11.72
C ILE A 217 12.76 5.29 -13.22
N VAL A 218 11.76 4.83 -13.96
CA VAL A 218 11.67 4.87 -15.42
C VAL A 218 10.34 5.47 -15.83
N GLY A 219 10.27 6.18 -16.95
CA GLY A 219 8.99 6.70 -17.44
C GLY A 219 9.13 7.98 -18.23
N SER A 220 8.07 8.37 -18.94
CA SER A 220 8.06 9.57 -19.79
C SER A 220 8.38 10.86 -19.01
N ALA A 221 8.17 10.86 -17.70
CA ALA A 221 8.50 11.98 -16.83
C ALA A 221 9.99 12.05 -16.43
N THR A 222 10.78 10.98 -16.65
CA THR A 222 12.21 10.93 -16.31
C THR A 222 13.09 11.39 -17.47
N PRO A 223 14.38 11.78 -17.21
CA PRO A 223 15.27 12.26 -18.26
C PRO A 223 15.48 11.30 -19.44
N ASN A 224 15.48 9.99 -19.19
CA ASN A 224 15.71 8.97 -20.21
C ASN A 224 14.41 8.32 -20.73
N GLY A 225 13.25 8.83 -20.33
CA GLY A 225 11.95 8.28 -20.72
C GLY A 225 11.81 6.81 -20.28
N TRP A 226 11.24 5.99 -21.16
CA TRP A 226 11.04 4.55 -20.92
C TRP A 226 12.29 3.69 -21.26
N GLY A 227 13.40 4.34 -21.63
CA GLY A 227 14.67 3.69 -21.93
C GLY A 227 15.56 3.48 -20.71
N ALA A 228 16.75 2.90 -20.94
CA ALA A 228 17.79 2.77 -19.93
C ALA A 228 18.89 3.83 -20.16
N PRO A 229 19.66 4.23 -19.13
CA PRO A 229 19.55 3.79 -17.74
C PRO A 229 18.40 4.47 -16.98
N ASP A 230 17.86 3.78 -16.00
CA ASP A 230 16.86 4.34 -15.11
C ASP A 230 17.47 5.37 -14.17
N THR A 231 16.65 6.28 -13.64
CA THR A 231 17.06 7.12 -12.52
C THR A 231 17.23 6.23 -11.27
N GLU A 232 18.47 6.03 -10.85
CA GLU A 232 18.80 5.11 -9.77
C GLU A 232 18.23 5.56 -8.43
N MET A 233 17.71 4.60 -7.67
CA MET A 233 17.31 4.79 -6.27
C MET A 233 18.36 4.16 -5.35
N ILE A 234 18.72 4.89 -4.31
CA ILE A 234 19.74 4.45 -3.33
C ILE A 234 19.03 3.83 -2.12
N PHE A 235 19.50 2.66 -1.69
CA PHE A 235 19.00 2.02 -0.49
C PHE A 235 19.46 2.77 0.76
N ASN A 236 18.50 3.26 1.53
CA ASN A 236 18.74 3.92 2.82
C ASN A 236 18.69 2.85 3.93
N GLU A 237 19.85 2.57 4.55
CA GLU A 237 19.98 1.55 5.59
C GLU A 237 19.19 1.87 6.88
N SER A 238 18.97 3.14 7.17
CA SER A 238 18.22 3.56 8.36
C SER A 238 16.73 3.36 8.22
N THR A 239 16.17 3.65 7.04
CA THR A 239 14.74 3.51 6.75
C THR A 239 14.39 2.15 6.15
N ARG A 240 15.38 1.41 5.62
CA ARG A 240 15.23 0.16 4.87
C ARG A 240 14.40 0.32 3.58
N MET A 241 14.46 1.51 2.99
CA MET A 241 13.73 1.85 1.77
C MET A 241 14.69 2.36 0.70
N PHE A 242 14.28 2.30 -0.54
CA PHE A 242 14.98 2.93 -1.64
C PHE A 242 14.53 4.39 -1.77
N GLU A 243 15.46 5.30 -1.94
CA GLU A 243 15.19 6.74 -2.01
C GLU A 243 15.91 7.38 -3.20
N ALA A 244 15.27 8.33 -3.86
CA ALA A 244 15.89 9.20 -4.85
C ALA A 244 15.30 10.61 -4.75
N THR A 245 16.15 11.62 -5.02
CA THR A 245 15.64 12.97 -5.33
C THR A 245 15.75 13.16 -6.82
N VAL A 246 14.61 13.41 -7.48
CA VAL A 246 14.52 13.48 -8.93
C VAL A 246 13.66 14.66 -9.38
N THR A 247 14.09 15.34 -10.44
CA THR A 247 13.28 16.36 -11.13
C THR A 247 12.57 15.68 -12.29
N LEU A 248 11.24 15.72 -12.27
CA LEU A 248 10.35 15.12 -13.25
C LEU A 248 9.66 16.23 -14.08
N VAL A 249 9.27 15.87 -15.30
CA VAL A 249 8.33 16.64 -16.11
C VAL A 249 6.93 16.04 -15.98
N ASP A 250 5.91 16.70 -16.55
CA ASP A 250 4.56 16.09 -16.64
C ASP A 250 4.64 14.79 -17.45
N GLY A 251 4.05 13.72 -16.93
CA GLY A 251 4.09 12.41 -17.57
C GLY A 251 3.85 11.26 -16.60
N GLU A 252 4.47 10.14 -16.85
CA GLU A 252 4.25 8.91 -16.13
C GLU A 252 5.58 8.28 -15.68
N ILE A 253 5.54 7.54 -14.57
CA ILE A 253 6.67 6.75 -14.08
C ILE A 253 6.25 5.33 -13.69
N LYS A 254 7.25 4.46 -13.58
CA LYS A 254 7.24 3.15 -12.91
C LYS A 254 8.55 2.94 -12.16
N PHE A 255 8.57 1.94 -11.31
CA PHE A 255 9.81 1.41 -10.73
C PHE A 255 10.23 0.16 -11.48
N ARG A 256 11.54 -0.04 -11.66
CA ARG A 256 12.06 -1.17 -12.41
C ARG A 256 13.38 -1.68 -11.78
N ALA A 257 13.61 -3.00 -11.86
CA ALA A 257 14.84 -3.60 -11.42
C ALA A 257 15.84 -3.71 -12.58
N ASP A 258 17.12 -3.48 -12.30
CA ASP A 258 18.26 -3.77 -13.19
C ASP A 258 18.13 -3.16 -14.60
N ASP A 259 17.40 -2.03 -14.74
CA ASP A 259 17.11 -1.40 -16.04
C ASP A 259 16.37 -2.33 -17.04
N ASP A 260 15.70 -3.38 -16.57
CA ASP A 260 15.08 -4.43 -17.38
C ASP A 260 13.58 -4.61 -17.04
N TRP A 261 12.76 -4.85 -18.07
CA TRP A 261 11.33 -5.07 -17.91
C TRP A 261 10.94 -6.44 -17.36
N ALA A 262 11.89 -7.34 -17.12
CA ALA A 262 11.65 -8.62 -16.46
C ALA A 262 11.09 -8.49 -15.04
N LEU A 263 11.32 -7.33 -14.39
CA LEU A 263 10.71 -7.00 -13.11
C LEU A 263 10.50 -5.47 -12.98
N SER A 264 9.27 -5.08 -12.92
CA SER A 264 8.86 -3.68 -12.73
C SER A 264 7.70 -3.59 -11.74
N TRP A 265 7.47 -2.41 -11.16
CA TRP A 265 6.33 -2.13 -10.28
C TRP A 265 5.61 -0.89 -10.76
N GLY A 266 4.30 -0.96 -10.79
CA GLY A 266 3.41 0.15 -11.05
C GLY A 266 2.24 0.13 -10.09
N LEU A 267 1.33 1.09 -10.20
CA LEU A 267 0.17 1.17 -9.33
C LEU A 267 -0.64 -0.12 -9.38
N PHE A 268 -1.00 -0.62 -8.20
CA PHE A 268 -2.04 -1.62 -8.09
C PHE A 268 -3.37 -1.03 -8.57
N ASP A 269 -4.23 -1.83 -9.20
CA ASP A 269 -5.52 -1.32 -9.68
C ASP A 269 -6.35 -0.79 -8.50
N ALA A 270 -6.64 0.52 -8.50
CA ALA A 270 -7.30 1.22 -7.42
C ALA A 270 -8.71 0.69 -7.09
N SER A 271 -9.35 -0.04 -8.02
CA SER A 271 -10.64 -0.70 -7.76
C SER A 271 -10.55 -1.84 -6.74
N ALA A 272 -9.35 -2.43 -6.56
CA ALA A 272 -9.12 -3.55 -5.65
C ALA A 272 -8.29 -3.18 -4.41
N SER A 273 -7.54 -2.08 -4.43
CA SER A 273 -6.73 -1.61 -3.30
C SER A 273 -7.29 -0.32 -2.71
N LYS A 274 -7.36 -0.29 -1.38
CA LYS A 274 -7.67 0.93 -0.63
C LYS A 274 -6.43 1.76 -0.28
N ASN A 275 -5.25 1.33 -0.69
CA ASN A 275 -4.01 2.07 -0.53
C ASN A 275 -3.58 2.66 -1.88
N PRO A 276 -3.71 3.98 -2.11
CA PRO A 276 -3.39 4.62 -3.39
C PRO A 276 -1.90 4.49 -3.76
N ASN A 277 -1.05 4.19 -2.78
CA ASN A 277 0.39 4.08 -2.97
C ASN A 277 0.87 2.62 -3.05
N GLN A 278 -0.06 1.66 -3.12
CA GLN A 278 0.29 0.26 -3.28
C GLN A 278 0.74 -0.02 -4.71
N LEU A 279 1.79 -0.82 -4.81
CA LEU A 279 2.36 -1.24 -6.08
C LEU A 279 2.14 -2.73 -6.31
N THR A 280 2.08 -3.12 -7.56
CA THR A 280 2.06 -4.53 -7.97
C THR A 280 3.18 -4.79 -8.97
N PRO A 281 3.84 -5.97 -8.89
CA PRO A 281 4.87 -6.33 -9.84
C PRO A 281 4.29 -6.63 -11.23
N ASN A 282 5.02 -6.24 -12.28
CA ASN A 282 4.84 -6.51 -13.70
C ASN A 282 3.57 -5.95 -14.35
N ASN A 283 2.39 -6.07 -13.74
CA ASN A 283 1.10 -5.67 -14.33
C ASN A 283 0.55 -4.35 -13.75
N GLY A 284 1.34 -3.62 -12.95
CA GLY A 284 0.90 -2.34 -12.39
C GLY A 284 0.68 -1.27 -13.45
N LYS A 285 -0.30 -0.39 -13.22
CA LYS A 285 -0.53 0.81 -14.05
C LYS A 285 0.63 1.78 -13.90
N ASN A 286 0.80 2.67 -14.88
CA ASN A 286 1.73 3.78 -14.75
C ASN A 286 1.26 4.74 -13.66
N ILE A 287 2.21 5.43 -13.03
CA ILE A 287 1.97 6.45 -12.01
C ILE A 287 2.03 7.79 -12.71
N GLU A 288 0.92 8.51 -12.77
CA GLU A 288 0.88 9.87 -13.31
C GLU A 288 1.56 10.84 -12.35
N VAL A 289 2.40 11.73 -12.88
CA VAL A 289 3.13 12.73 -12.11
C VAL A 289 3.11 14.08 -12.80
N SER A 290 3.08 15.15 -11.99
CA SER A 290 3.24 16.52 -12.48
C SER A 290 4.69 16.96 -12.39
N ALA A 291 5.07 17.95 -13.20
CA ALA A 291 6.41 18.53 -13.18
C ALA A 291 6.80 19.04 -11.78
N GLY A 292 8.02 18.79 -11.39
CA GLY A 292 8.57 19.21 -10.11
C GLY A 292 9.75 18.36 -9.65
N THR A 293 10.39 18.80 -8.56
CA THR A 293 11.42 18.01 -7.88
C THR A 293 10.78 17.26 -6.71
N TYR A 294 11.03 15.97 -6.64
CA TYR A 294 10.44 15.08 -5.65
C TYR A 294 11.51 14.27 -4.91
N LYS A 295 11.33 14.10 -3.61
CA LYS A 295 11.89 12.96 -2.91
C LYS A 295 10.94 11.78 -3.12
N VAL A 296 11.43 10.74 -3.80
CA VAL A 296 10.69 9.50 -4.08
C VAL A 296 11.21 8.42 -3.15
N ILE A 297 10.31 7.70 -2.50
CA ILE A 297 10.60 6.62 -1.56
C ILE A 297 9.89 5.36 -2.06
N PHE A 298 10.60 4.23 -2.14
CA PHE A 298 10.04 2.93 -2.53
C PHE A 298 10.33 1.90 -1.43
N ASN A 299 9.27 1.34 -0.85
CA ASN A 299 9.35 0.31 0.17
C ASN A 299 9.09 -1.06 -0.44
N LEU A 300 10.16 -1.83 -0.63
CA LEU A 300 10.12 -3.18 -1.19
C LEU A 300 9.98 -4.27 -0.10
N ASN A 301 10.35 -3.98 1.15
CA ASN A 301 10.28 -4.94 2.26
C ASN A 301 8.88 -4.99 2.89
N LYS A 302 7.89 -5.26 2.03
CA LYS A 302 6.48 -5.48 2.39
C LYS A 302 5.90 -6.55 1.47
N VAL A 303 4.81 -7.20 1.90
CA VAL A 303 4.05 -8.11 1.03
C VAL A 303 3.50 -7.34 -0.16
N ASP A 304 2.94 -6.17 0.11
CA ASP A 304 2.46 -5.22 -0.88
C ASP A 304 3.43 -4.02 -0.92
N PRO A 305 4.36 -3.95 -1.88
CA PRO A 305 5.27 -2.81 -2.00
C PRO A 305 4.52 -1.49 -2.12
N THR A 306 5.11 -0.44 -1.58
CA THR A 306 4.50 0.90 -1.59
C THR A 306 5.52 1.95 -2.03
N PHE A 307 5.03 3.11 -2.49
CA PHE A 307 5.86 4.26 -2.77
C PHE A 307 5.30 5.52 -2.11
N GLU A 308 6.13 6.54 -2.02
CA GLU A 308 5.73 7.88 -1.58
C GLU A 308 6.47 8.91 -2.45
N MET A 309 5.80 10.00 -2.78
CA MET A 309 6.39 11.13 -3.50
C MET A 309 6.15 12.42 -2.71
N ILE A 310 7.24 13.05 -2.28
CA ILE A 310 7.22 14.28 -1.49
C ILE A 310 7.80 15.40 -2.36
N LYS A 311 6.96 16.33 -2.77
CA LYS A 311 7.39 17.50 -3.55
C LYS A 311 8.30 18.39 -2.68
N GLN A 312 9.42 18.78 -3.25
CA GLN A 312 10.44 19.61 -2.60
C GLN A 312 10.20 21.09 -2.85
#